data_8a215c2762b8b791d2ddd4ade28a16d3
#
_entry.id   8a215c2762b8b791d2ddd4ade28a16d3
#
_cell.length_a   1.000
_cell.length_b   1.000
_cell.length_c   1.000
_cell.angle_alpha   90.00
_cell.angle_beta   90.00
_cell.angle_gamma   90.00
#
_symmetry.space_group_name_H-M   'P 1'
#
loop_
_entity.id
_entity.type
_entity.pdbx_description
1 polymer ?
#
loop_
_entity_poly.entity_id
_entity_poly.type
_entity_poly.pdbx_seq_one_letter_code
_entity_poly.pdbx_strand_id
1 'polypeptide(L)'
;MYRKIYQILEETGKVKTAMILNGIHKGAKCMIRENQCISLNDSEVQELWKDYEKELAACQDTKLLWIGETEFFVEIYVKNPQLIILGGGHVSQPVAKIGKMLGFHVTVMDDREDFVTAERFPDADRLITGSYDEISEKIPAYENAYYVIVTRGHLGDSACARQIMRRPYTYLGMIGSRNKVKLTREKLLGEGFTEEQLNTIHAPIGLPIGGNMPAEIAVSITAEIVQEKNRYSVSYIDEAVERAVREKKEGVMMTIISKSGSSPRGTGSKMFLDKKGKLYGSIGGGNVEFQAMKHAPEATDTEIVKYNLSNAGGANLGMICGGQVEVLFEVMKELS
;
A
#
# COMPACT_ATOMS: atom_id res chain seq x y z
N MET A 1 3.33 14.46 -14.17
CA MET A 1 2.65 13.20 -13.88
C MET A 1 3.03 12.64 -12.49
N TYR A 2 4.20 12.04 -12.26
CA TYR A 2 4.59 11.41 -10.98
C TYR A 2 4.48 12.32 -9.76
N ARG A 3 4.75 13.62 -9.87
CA ARG A 3 4.57 14.59 -8.77
C ARG A 3 3.13 14.65 -8.28
N LYS A 4 2.15 14.68 -9.23
CA LYS A 4 0.72 14.67 -8.87
C LYS A 4 0.35 13.38 -8.13
N ILE A 5 0.88 12.23 -8.58
CA ILE A 5 0.71 10.95 -7.90
C ILE A 5 1.27 11.02 -6.47
N TYR A 6 2.50 11.51 -6.30
CA TYR A 6 3.15 11.57 -4.99
C TYR A 6 2.54 12.61 -4.05
N GLN A 7 2.02 13.72 -4.58
CA GLN A 7 1.28 14.68 -3.76
C GLN A 7 0.00 14.06 -3.19
N ILE A 8 -0.81 13.41 -4.03
CA ILE A 8 -2.04 12.77 -3.59
C ILE A 8 -1.74 11.60 -2.64
N LEU A 9 -0.66 10.86 -2.89
CA LEU A 9 -0.23 9.77 -2.03
C LEU A 9 0.15 10.25 -0.61
N GLU A 10 0.72 11.45 -0.47
CA GLU A 10 0.96 12.08 0.83
C GLU A 10 -0.33 12.35 1.59
N GLU A 11 -1.37 12.77 0.87
CA GLU A 11 -2.66 13.15 1.46
C GLU A 11 -3.50 11.92 1.83
N THR A 12 -3.50 10.88 0.97
CA THR A 12 -4.43 9.74 1.08
C THR A 12 -3.78 8.45 1.56
N GLY A 13 -2.46 8.34 1.44
CA GLY A 13 -1.68 7.13 1.75
C GLY A 13 -1.76 6.04 0.68
N LYS A 14 -2.65 6.17 -0.32
CA LYS A 14 -2.82 5.19 -1.41
C LYS A 14 -3.28 5.87 -2.69
N VAL A 15 -2.70 5.48 -3.83
CA VAL A 15 -3.09 5.95 -5.16
C VAL A 15 -3.10 4.78 -6.13
N LYS A 16 -4.15 4.65 -6.92
CA LYS A 16 -4.25 3.68 -8.01
C LYS A 16 -4.08 4.39 -9.35
N THR A 17 -3.25 3.84 -10.23
CA THR A 17 -3.07 4.32 -11.61
C THR A 17 -3.20 3.17 -12.60
N ALA A 18 -3.48 3.50 -13.85
CA ALA A 18 -3.36 2.56 -14.97
C ALA A 18 -2.62 3.24 -16.13
N MET A 19 -1.77 2.49 -16.82
CA MET A 19 -1.08 2.92 -18.03
C MET A 19 -1.41 1.97 -19.16
N ILE A 20 -1.72 2.50 -20.34
CA ILE A 20 -1.88 1.72 -21.57
C ILE A 20 -0.50 1.33 -22.09
N LEU A 21 -0.31 0.03 -22.36
CA LEU A 21 0.99 -0.53 -22.78
C LEU A 21 1.09 -0.84 -24.28
N ASN A 22 -0.03 -0.86 -25.00
CA ASN A 22 -0.07 -1.18 -26.44
C ASN A 22 -0.96 -0.21 -27.22
N GLY A 23 -0.97 -0.37 -28.56
CA GLY A 23 -1.81 0.44 -29.45
C GLY A 23 -1.37 1.91 -29.59
N ILE A 24 -2.25 2.73 -30.18
CA ILE A 24 -1.97 4.14 -30.52
C ILE A 24 -1.87 5.06 -29.29
N HIS A 25 -2.48 4.65 -28.17
CA HIS A 25 -2.46 5.40 -26.91
C HIS A 25 -1.45 4.85 -25.90
N LYS A 26 -0.46 4.07 -26.37
CA LYS A 26 0.61 3.55 -25.51
C LYS A 26 1.30 4.68 -24.74
N GLY A 27 1.48 4.48 -23.43
CA GLY A 27 2.08 5.48 -22.54
C GLY A 27 1.06 6.43 -21.90
N ALA A 28 -0.20 6.47 -22.38
CA ALA A 28 -1.26 7.21 -21.70
C ALA A 28 -1.50 6.62 -20.30
N LYS A 29 -1.57 7.48 -19.29
CA LYS A 29 -1.74 7.10 -17.89
C LYS A 29 -2.88 7.86 -17.25
N CYS A 30 -3.69 7.16 -16.48
CA CYS A 30 -4.73 7.74 -15.63
C CYS A 30 -4.49 7.45 -14.15
N MET A 31 -5.13 8.24 -13.30
CA MET A 31 -5.35 7.96 -11.90
C MET A 31 -6.80 7.52 -11.70
N ILE A 32 -7.00 6.52 -10.86
CA ILE A 32 -8.33 5.98 -10.56
C ILE A 32 -8.73 6.47 -9.18
N ARG A 33 -9.81 7.24 -9.11
CA ARG A 33 -10.37 7.76 -7.87
C ARG A 33 -11.90 7.65 -7.91
N GLU A 34 -12.51 7.17 -6.84
CA GLU A 34 -13.98 7.03 -6.74
C GLU A 34 -14.59 6.31 -7.97
N ASN A 35 -13.91 5.27 -8.46
CA ASN A 35 -14.24 4.49 -9.66
C ASN A 35 -14.18 5.26 -10.99
N GLN A 36 -13.62 6.46 -11.03
CA GLN A 36 -13.40 7.26 -12.23
C GLN A 36 -11.93 7.31 -12.62
N CYS A 37 -11.64 7.28 -13.91
CA CYS A 37 -10.31 7.43 -14.47
C CYS A 37 -10.05 8.89 -14.85
N ILE A 38 -9.04 9.50 -14.24
CA ILE A 38 -8.63 10.88 -14.49
C ILE A 38 -7.31 10.84 -15.24
N SER A 39 -7.27 11.33 -16.49
CA SER A 39 -6.04 11.35 -17.29
C SER A 39 -4.95 12.18 -16.63
N LEU A 40 -3.70 11.70 -16.68
CA LEU A 40 -2.54 12.33 -16.01
C LEU A 40 -1.59 13.03 -17.00
N ASN A 41 -1.45 12.52 -18.20
CA ASN A 41 -0.45 12.98 -19.16
C ASN A 41 -1.00 13.20 -20.59
N ASP A 42 -2.21 12.76 -20.85
CA ASP A 42 -2.86 12.93 -22.15
C ASP A 42 -4.36 13.22 -21.94
N SER A 43 -4.76 14.47 -22.15
CA SER A 43 -6.16 14.89 -21.97
C SER A 43 -7.06 14.45 -23.13
N GLU A 44 -6.51 14.15 -24.30
CA GLU A 44 -7.28 13.75 -25.48
C GLU A 44 -7.89 12.36 -25.29
N VAL A 45 -7.27 11.52 -24.48
CA VAL A 45 -7.77 10.17 -24.15
C VAL A 45 -8.70 10.14 -22.93
N GLN A 46 -9.14 11.28 -22.39
CA GLN A 46 -10.00 11.30 -21.19
C GLN A 46 -11.30 10.51 -21.39
N GLU A 47 -11.93 10.64 -22.55
CA GLU A 47 -13.17 9.92 -22.85
C GLU A 47 -12.96 8.40 -23.02
N LEU A 48 -11.82 8.00 -23.59
CA LEU A 48 -11.45 6.59 -23.76
C LEU A 48 -11.40 5.84 -22.42
N TRP A 49 -10.96 6.50 -21.35
CA TRP A 49 -10.84 5.87 -20.05
C TRP A 49 -12.18 5.37 -19.50
N LYS A 50 -13.30 5.98 -19.89
CA LYS A 50 -14.64 5.59 -19.43
C LYS A 50 -15.00 4.15 -19.78
N ASP A 51 -14.49 3.63 -20.90
CA ASP A 51 -14.73 2.26 -21.33
C ASP A 51 -14.07 1.21 -20.46
N TYR A 52 -13.09 1.62 -19.65
CA TYR A 52 -12.26 0.73 -18.81
C TYR A 52 -12.44 0.98 -17.30
N GLU A 53 -13.19 1.99 -16.87
CA GLU A 53 -13.30 2.43 -15.48
C GLU A 53 -13.71 1.28 -14.54
N LYS A 54 -14.69 0.50 -14.93
CA LYS A 54 -15.24 -0.58 -14.10
C LYS A 54 -14.20 -1.66 -13.78
N GLU A 55 -13.51 -2.16 -14.79
CA GLU A 55 -12.52 -3.22 -14.65
C GLU A 55 -11.26 -2.71 -13.96
N LEU A 56 -10.79 -1.51 -14.31
CA LEU A 56 -9.62 -0.88 -13.70
C LEU A 56 -9.89 -0.54 -12.23
N ALA A 57 -11.09 -0.06 -11.88
CA ALA A 57 -11.46 0.22 -10.50
C ALA A 57 -11.54 -1.07 -9.65
N ALA A 58 -12.03 -2.16 -10.23
CA ALA A 58 -12.14 -3.47 -9.55
C ALA A 58 -10.77 -4.14 -9.30
N CYS A 59 -9.71 -3.75 -10.02
CA CYS A 59 -8.39 -4.34 -9.86
C CYS A 59 -7.80 -3.97 -8.49
N GLN A 60 -7.36 -4.98 -7.71
CA GLN A 60 -6.81 -4.81 -6.37
C GLN A 60 -5.29 -5.06 -6.30
N ASP A 61 -4.67 -5.43 -7.42
CA ASP A 61 -3.25 -5.76 -7.50
C ASP A 61 -2.48 -4.81 -8.41
N THR A 62 -1.21 -4.59 -8.09
CA THR A 62 -0.23 -4.08 -9.05
C THR A 62 0.13 -5.20 -10.02
N LYS A 63 -0.37 -5.12 -11.26
CA LYS A 63 -0.19 -6.17 -12.28
C LYS A 63 -0.46 -5.69 -13.69
N LEU A 64 -0.08 -6.52 -14.65
CA LEU A 64 -0.60 -6.44 -16.02
C LEU A 64 -2.05 -6.90 -16.06
N LEU A 65 -2.88 -6.20 -16.81
CA LEU A 65 -4.31 -6.49 -16.98
C LEU A 65 -4.71 -6.28 -18.45
N TRP A 66 -5.34 -7.29 -19.03
CA TRP A 66 -5.94 -7.20 -20.36
C TRP A 66 -7.44 -6.92 -20.23
N ILE A 67 -7.91 -5.90 -20.94
CA ILE A 67 -9.34 -5.58 -21.09
C ILE A 67 -9.59 -5.49 -22.61
N GLY A 68 -10.28 -6.47 -23.17
CA GLY A 68 -10.36 -6.62 -24.62
C GLY A 68 -8.97 -6.79 -25.25
N GLU A 69 -8.64 -5.93 -26.21
CA GLU A 69 -7.35 -5.93 -26.91
C GLU A 69 -6.32 -4.96 -26.32
N THR A 70 -6.68 -4.26 -25.25
CA THR A 70 -5.82 -3.25 -24.60
C THR A 70 -5.13 -3.85 -23.38
N GLU A 71 -3.80 -3.73 -23.34
CA GLU A 71 -2.99 -4.13 -22.20
C GLU A 71 -2.71 -2.93 -21.29
N PHE A 72 -2.94 -3.12 -20.01
CA PHE A 72 -2.71 -2.12 -18.96
C PHE A 72 -1.66 -2.60 -17.97
N PHE A 73 -0.85 -1.67 -17.47
CA PHE A 73 -0.18 -1.82 -16.20
C PHE A 73 -0.97 -1.05 -15.14
N VAL A 74 -1.66 -1.80 -14.29
CA VAL A 74 -2.35 -1.24 -13.13
C VAL A 74 -1.35 -1.19 -12.00
N GLU A 75 -1.20 -0.03 -11.35
CA GLU A 75 -0.26 0.15 -10.26
C GLU A 75 -0.93 0.80 -9.06
N ILE A 76 -0.78 0.16 -7.90
CA ILE A 76 -1.33 0.63 -6.62
C ILE A 76 -0.17 1.07 -5.76
N TYR A 77 0.01 2.38 -5.64
CA TYR A 77 1.01 2.98 -4.76
C TYR A 77 0.50 3.03 -3.33
N VAL A 78 1.37 2.68 -2.40
CA VAL A 78 1.12 2.80 -0.96
C VAL A 78 2.33 3.46 -0.30
N LYS A 79 2.07 4.41 0.60
CA LYS A 79 3.11 5.10 1.37
C LYS A 79 2.72 5.12 2.84
N ASN A 80 3.69 4.87 3.72
CA ASN A 80 3.55 4.99 5.16
C ASN A 80 2.25 4.38 5.71
N PRO A 81 2.07 3.04 5.66
CA PRO A 81 0.85 2.42 6.15
C PRO A 81 0.60 2.84 7.60
N GLN A 82 -0.65 3.21 7.91
CA GLN A 82 -1.05 3.74 9.20
C GLN A 82 -1.57 2.63 10.10
N LEU A 83 -0.91 2.34 11.21
CA LEU A 83 -1.44 1.45 12.25
C LEU A 83 -2.05 2.31 13.37
N ILE A 84 -3.36 2.24 13.51
CA ILE A 84 -4.12 3.03 14.46
C ILE A 84 -4.68 2.09 15.53
N ILE A 85 -4.15 2.20 16.74
CA ILE A 85 -4.49 1.36 17.87
C ILE A 85 -5.44 2.13 18.78
N LEU A 86 -6.66 1.62 18.94
CA LEU A 86 -7.70 2.21 19.78
C LEU A 86 -7.79 1.41 21.07
N GLY A 87 -7.28 2.02 22.14
CA GLY A 87 -7.06 1.45 23.46
C GLY A 87 -5.57 1.38 23.81
N GLY A 88 -5.18 1.93 24.97
CA GLY A 88 -3.79 1.99 25.46
C GLY A 88 -3.44 0.86 26.47
N GLY A 89 -4.13 -0.29 26.41
CA GLY A 89 -3.96 -1.42 27.34
C GLY A 89 -2.65 -2.21 27.15
N HIS A 90 -2.55 -3.32 27.86
CA HIS A 90 -1.34 -4.18 27.86
C HIS A 90 -1.07 -4.83 26.48
N VAL A 91 -2.10 -5.15 25.70
CA VAL A 91 -1.96 -5.74 24.35
C VAL A 91 -1.46 -4.67 23.37
N SER A 92 -1.86 -3.42 23.54
CA SER A 92 -1.54 -2.32 22.64
C SER A 92 -0.04 -2.01 22.60
N GLN A 93 0.65 -2.12 23.73
CA GLN A 93 2.09 -1.81 23.82
C GLN A 93 2.93 -2.72 22.88
N PRO A 94 2.86 -4.06 22.98
CA PRO A 94 3.59 -4.92 22.05
C PRO A 94 3.07 -4.82 20.61
N VAL A 95 1.77 -4.55 20.36
CA VAL A 95 1.25 -4.30 19.01
C VAL A 95 1.90 -3.04 18.41
N ALA A 96 2.00 -1.94 19.17
CA ALA A 96 2.65 -0.72 18.73
C ALA A 96 4.13 -0.94 18.40
N LYS A 97 4.87 -1.64 19.27
CA LYS A 97 6.28 -1.96 19.07
C LYS A 97 6.53 -2.80 17.82
N ILE A 98 5.77 -3.88 17.64
CA ILE A 98 5.89 -4.74 16.46
C ILE A 98 5.45 -3.96 15.19
N GLY A 99 4.35 -3.19 15.27
CA GLY A 99 3.89 -2.35 14.17
C GLY A 99 4.97 -1.37 13.70
N LYS A 100 5.69 -0.74 14.62
CA LYS A 100 6.81 0.14 14.28
C LYS A 100 7.96 -0.63 13.59
N MET A 101 8.32 -1.79 14.10
CA MET A 101 9.32 -2.67 13.50
C MET A 101 8.93 -3.12 12.08
N LEU A 102 7.62 -3.26 11.80
CA LEU A 102 7.07 -3.61 10.48
C LEU A 102 6.94 -2.40 9.52
N GLY A 103 7.40 -1.21 9.94
CA GLY A 103 7.42 0.00 9.12
C GLY A 103 6.10 0.78 9.06
N PHE A 104 5.19 0.57 10.03
CA PHE A 104 3.98 1.36 10.14
C PHE A 104 4.26 2.72 10.81
N HIS A 105 3.50 3.73 10.40
CA HIS A 105 3.30 4.93 11.23
C HIS A 105 2.26 4.60 12.30
N VAL A 106 2.67 4.61 13.56
CA VAL A 106 1.88 4.11 14.68
C VAL A 106 1.22 5.25 15.43
N THR A 107 -0.11 5.22 15.48
CA THR A 107 -0.94 6.11 16.32
C THR A 107 -1.63 5.30 17.40
N VAL A 108 -1.58 5.75 18.65
CA VAL A 108 -2.32 5.15 19.77
C VAL A 108 -3.31 6.17 20.32
N MET A 109 -4.55 5.75 20.53
CA MET A 109 -5.61 6.57 21.14
C MET A 109 -6.31 5.83 22.27
N ASP A 110 -6.52 6.49 23.40
CA ASP A 110 -7.33 6.01 24.54
C ASP A 110 -8.07 7.20 25.16
N ASP A 111 -9.19 6.94 25.82
CA ASP A 111 -9.98 7.95 26.53
C ASP A 111 -9.36 8.34 27.87
N ARG A 112 -8.32 7.65 28.33
CA ARG A 112 -7.60 7.88 29.58
C ARG A 112 -6.19 8.39 29.31
N GLU A 113 -5.85 9.56 29.83
CA GLU A 113 -4.55 10.21 29.63
C GLU A 113 -3.38 9.33 30.09
N ASP A 114 -3.48 8.70 31.26
CA ASP A 114 -2.45 7.82 31.83
C ASP A 114 -2.14 6.57 30.99
N PHE A 115 -3.00 6.25 30.03
CA PHE A 115 -2.84 5.11 29.15
C PHE A 115 -2.20 5.46 27.80
N VAL A 116 -2.00 6.75 27.51
CA VAL A 116 -1.45 7.24 26.24
C VAL A 116 -0.24 8.13 26.49
N THR A 117 0.79 7.58 27.12
CA THR A 117 2.01 8.31 27.47
C THR A 117 3.21 7.85 26.66
N ALA A 118 4.20 8.73 26.47
CA ALA A 118 5.45 8.39 25.78
C ALA A 118 6.24 7.28 26.52
N GLU A 119 6.10 7.16 27.83
CA GLU A 119 6.72 6.09 28.62
C GLU A 119 6.12 4.72 28.25
N ARG A 120 4.80 4.64 28.07
CA ARG A 120 4.09 3.41 27.70
C ARG A 120 4.27 3.05 26.22
N PHE A 121 4.41 4.05 25.36
CA PHE A 121 4.51 3.88 23.89
C PHE A 121 5.69 4.69 23.32
N PRO A 122 6.94 4.34 23.68
CA PRO A 122 8.12 5.11 23.26
C PRO A 122 8.35 5.08 21.72
N ASP A 123 7.82 4.07 21.05
CA ASP A 123 7.99 3.87 19.61
C ASP A 123 6.80 4.43 18.78
N ALA A 124 5.74 4.93 19.40
CA ALA A 124 4.60 5.49 18.68
C ALA A 124 4.92 6.86 18.09
N ASP A 125 4.46 7.08 16.85
CA ASP A 125 4.64 8.37 16.17
C ASP A 125 3.63 9.43 16.66
N ARG A 126 2.47 8.99 17.13
CA ARG A 126 1.42 9.87 17.61
C ARG A 126 0.64 9.26 18.78
N LEU A 127 0.44 10.06 19.81
CA LEU A 127 -0.35 9.71 20.98
C LEU A 127 -1.54 10.67 21.08
N ILE A 128 -2.75 10.13 21.30
CA ILE A 128 -3.99 10.91 21.31
C ILE A 128 -4.81 10.51 22.54
N THR A 129 -5.10 11.49 23.39
CA THR A 129 -6.11 11.33 24.44
C THR A 129 -7.45 11.90 23.97
N GLY A 130 -8.53 11.15 24.13
CA GLY A 130 -9.87 11.62 23.77
C GLY A 130 -10.92 10.52 23.65
N SER A 131 -12.17 10.94 23.57
CA SER A 131 -13.31 10.04 23.38
C SER A 131 -13.21 9.28 22.05
N TYR A 132 -13.62 8.02 22.04
CA TYR A 132 -13.71 7.23 20.80
C TYR A 132 -14.78 7.77 19.82
N ASP A 133 -15.68 8.63 20.25
CA ASP A 133 -16.61 9.33 19.37
C ASP A 133 -15.94 10.46 18.57
N GLU A 134 -14.73 10.90 18.99
CA GLU A 134 -13.94 11.95 18.33
C GLU A 134 -12.90 11.41 17.33
N ILE A 135 -12.90 10.11 17.02
CA ILE A 135 -11.91 9.50 16.11
C ILE A 135 -11.87 10.25 14.77
N SER A 136 -13.02 10.59 14.19
CA SER A 136 -13.11 11.25 12.90
C SER A 136 -12.56 12.68 12.90
N GLU A 137 -12.54 13.33 14.05
CA GLU A 137 -11.99 14.70 14.23
C GLU A 137 -10.50 14.67 14.51
N LYS A 138 -10.04 13.69 15.31
CA LYS A 138 -8.66 13.62 15.81
C LYS A 138 -7.72 12.87 14.90
N ILE A 139 -8.24 11.93 14.08
CA ILE A 139 -7.44 11.07 13.20
C ILE A 139 -7.87 11.30 11.75
N PRO A 140 -6.96 11.75 10.86
CA PRO A 140 -7.26 11.87 9.44
C PRO A 140 -7.73 10.56 8.81
N ALA A 141 -8.51 10.65 7.74
CA ALA A 141 -8.93 9.48 6.98
C ALA A 141 -7.82 9.04 6.02
N TYR A 142 -7.30 7.83 6.19
CA TYR A 142 -6.29 7.23 5.33
C TYR A 142 -6.83 5.98 4.66
N GLU A 143 -6.67 5.86 3.36
CA GLU A 143 -7.07 4.65 2.62
C GLU A 143 -6.20 3.43 2.96
N ASN A 144 -4.98 3.66 3.46
CA ASN A 144 -4.03 2.65 3.91
C ASN A 144 -4.01 2.46 5.44
N ALA A 145 -5.11 2.77 6.12
CA ALA A 145 -5.24 2.62 7.57
C ALA A 145 -5.54 1.17 7.98
N TYR A 146 -4.86 0.73 9.03
CA TYR A 146 -5.05 -0.55 9.72
C TYR A 146 -5.49 -0.23 11.14
N TYR A 147 -6.75 -0.48 11.44
CA TYR A 147 -7.33 -0.20 12.75
C TYR A 147 -7.33 -1.45 13.63
N VAL A 148 -6.83 -1.29 14.86
CA VAL A 148 -6.81 -2.31 15.92
C VAL A 148 -7.63 -1.80 17.10
N ILE A 149 -8.84 -2.34 17.27
CA ILE A 149 -9.73 -2.02 18.39
C ILE A 149 -9.43 -2.98 19.54
N VAL A 150 -8.83 -2.46 20.61
CA VAL A 150 -8.43 -3.18 21.83
C VAL A 150 -8.80 -2.38 23.08
N THR A 151 -10.02 -1.80 23.07
CA THR A 151 -10.51 -0.96 24.16
C THR A 151 -10.86 -1.79 25.41
N ARG A 152 -11.08 -1.11 26.54
CA ARG A 152 -11.43 -1.77 27.82
C ARG A 152 -12.81 -2.43 27.84
N GLY A 153 -13.68 -2.23 26.89
CA GLY A 153 -15.03 -2.76 26.97
C GLY A 153 -15.84 -2.64 25.69
N HIS A 154 -16.92 -3.41 25.63
CA HIS A 154 -17.78 -3.50 24.44
C HIS A 154 -18.42 -2.17 24.01
N LEU A 155 -18.57 -1.20 24.91
CA LEU A 155 -19.08 0.15 24.59
C LEU A 155 -18.06 0.93 23.77
N GLY A 156 -16.79 0.92 24.19
CA GLY A 156 -15.69 1.51 23.43
C GLY A 156 -15.50 0.82 22.07
N ASP A 157 -15.52 -0.51 22.03
CA ASP A 157 -15.36 -1.28 20.82
C ASP A 157 -16.43 -0.93 19.75
N SER A 158 -17.72 -0.83 20.16
CA SER A 158 -18.79 -0.44 19.24
C SER A 158 -18.71 1.01 18.78
N ALA A 159 -18.29 1.94 19.64
CA ALA A 159 -18.08 3.34 19.28
C ALA A 159 -16.95 3.47 18.24
N CYS A 160 -15.83 2.80 18.46
CA CYS A 160 -14.73 2.73 17.50
C CYS A 160 -15.18 2.17 16.15
N ALA A 161 -15.79 0.97 16.13
CA ALA A 161 -16.22 0.33 14.91
C ALA A 161 -17.18 1.21 14.11
N ARG A 162 -18.15 1.85 14.77
CA ARG A 162 -19.10 2.79 14.16
C ARG A 162 -18.41 3.94 13.43
N GLN A 163 -17.40 4.55 14.05
CA GLN A 163 -16.64 5.66 13.48
C GLN A 163 -15.81 5.20 12.28
N ILE A 164 -15.15 4.04 12.40
CA ILE A 164 -14.23 3.56 11.37
C ILE A 164 -14.99 3.06 10.14
N MET A 165 -16.09 2.34 10.29
CA MET A 165 -16.89 1.79 9.19
C MET A 165 -17.51 2.86 8.27
N ARG A 166 -17.49 4.13 8.67
CA ARG A 166 -17.96 5.28 7.89
C ARG A 166 -16.85 6.01 7.13
N ARG A 167 -15.63 5.46 7.11
CA ARG A 167 -14.46 6.06 6.51
C ARG A 167 -13.63 4.99 5.78
N PRO A 168 -12.71 5.36 4.88
CA PRO A 168 -11.83 4.39 4.24
C PRO A 168 -10.89 3.72 5.25
N TYR A 169 -10.61 2.44 5.04
CA TYR A 169 -9.58 1.65 5.73
C TYR A 169 -9.17 0.44 4.88
N THR A 170 -7.98 -0.08 5.16
CA THR A 170 -7.50 -1.35 4.58
C THR A 170 -7.83 -2.53 5.47
N TYR A 171 -7.78 -2.35 6.81
CA TYR A 171 -8.01 -3.40 7.78
C TYR A 171 -8.71 -2.85 9.01
N LEU A 172 -9.65 -3.60 9.54
CA LEU A 172 -10.33 -3.32 10.80
C LEU A 172 -10.42 -4.61 11.62
N GLY A 173 -9.63 -4.66 12.69
CA GLY A 173 -9.66 -5.78 13.64
C GLY A 173 -10.17 -5.36 15.02
N MET A 174 -10.98 -6.21 15.66
CA MET A 174 -11.56 -5.95 16.98
C MET A 174 -11.32 -7.11 17.92
N ILE A 175 -10.74 -6.82 19.10
CA ILE A 175 -10.56 -7.81 20.16
C ILE A 175 -11.90 -8.16 20.81
N GLY A 176 -12.08 -9.42 21.18
CA GLY A 176 -13.23 -9.83 21.97
C GLY A 176 -13.44 -11.33 21.97
N SER A 177 -14.07 -11.84 23.03
CA SER A 177 -14.62 -13.19 23.00
C SER A 177 -15.75 -13.29 21.98
N ARG A 178 -16.07 -14.50 21.53
CA ARG A 178 -17.18 -14.74 20.58
C ARG A 178 -18.48 -14.08 21.02
N ASN A 179 -18.80 -14.10 22.34
CA ASN A 179 -19.99 -13.46 22.88
C ASN A 179 -19.95 -11.93 22.78
N LYS A 180 -18.80 -11.30 23.09
CA LYS A 180 -18.63 -9.85 22.92
C LYS A 180 -18.78 -9.42 21.47
N VAL A 181 -18.14 -10.13 20.55
CA VAL A 181 -18.26 -9.89 19.12
C VAL A 181 -19.72 -9.97 18.68
N LYS A 182 -20.46 -11.01 19.10
CA LYS A 182 -21.88 -11.16 18.79
C LYS A 182 -22.70 -9.94 19.25
N LEU A 183 -22.55 -9.53 20.51
CA LEU A 183 -23.26 -8.37 21.07
C LEU A 183 -22.92 -7.06 20.35
N THR A 184 -21.65 -6.86 19.99
CA THR A 184 -21.24 -5.68 19.21
C THR A 184 -21.86 -5.70 17.82
N ARG A 185 -21.90 -6.86 17.14
CA ARG A 185 -22.56 -7.00 15.83
C ARG A 185 -24.04 -6.70 15.91
N GLU A 186 -24.77 -7.28 16.88
CA GLU A 186 -26.21 -7.03 17.09
C GLU A 186 -26.50 -5.54 17.29
N LYS A 187 -25.66 -4.85 18.06
CA LYS A 187 -25.78 -3.41 18.28
C LYS A 187 -25.58 -2.62 16.98
N LEU A 188 -24.53 -2.91 16.21
CA LEU A 188 -24.23 -2.21 14.95
C LEU A 188 -25.29 -2.48 13.88
N LEU A 189 -25.87 -3.69 13.82
CA LEU A 189 -27.02 -3.99 12.97
C LEU A 189 -28.23 -3.11 13.36
N GLY A 190 -28.50 -2.97 14.65
CA GLY A 190 -29.55 -2.07 15.16
C GLY A 190 -29.30 -0.58 14.84
N GLU A 191 -28.08 -0.19 14.57
CA GLU A 191 -27.67 1.16 14.15
C GLU A 191 -27.68 1.35 12.61
N GLY A 192 -28.09 0.33 11.83
CA GLY A 192 -28.29 0.38 10.39
C GLY A 192 -27.08 -0.08 9.54
N PHE A 193 -26.04 -0.65 10.14
CA PHE A 193 -24.98 -1.30 9.37
C PHE A 193 -25.48 -2.64 8.81
N THR A 194 -24.98 -3.04 7.63
CA THR A 194 -25.35 -4.30 6.99
C THR A 194 -24.46 -5.46 7.45
N GLU A 195 -24.95 -6.69 7.32
CA GLU A 195 -24.13 -7.89 7.58
C GLU A 195 -22.87 -7.92 6.69
N GLU A 196 -22.98 -7.48 5.45
CA GLU A 196 -21.84 -7.39 4.53
C GLU A 196 -20.75 -6.46 5.07
N GLN A 197 -21.13 -5.27 5.54
CA GLN A 197 -20.20 -4.34 6.18
C GLN A 197 -19.59 -4.96 7.45
N LEU A 198 -20.38 -5.61 8.31
CA LEU A 198 -19.87 -6.23 9.53
C LEU A 198 -18.93 -7.41 9.27
N ASN A 199 -19.06 -8.07 8.12
CA ASN A 199 -18.17 -9.16 7.71
C ASN A 199 -16.78 -8.69 7.28
N THR A 200 -16.58 -7.38 7.10
CA THR A 200 -15.24 -6.80 6.88
C THR A 200 -14.44 -6.63 8.18
N ILE A 201 -15.08 -6.78 9.35
CA ILE A 201 -14.41 -6.69 10.65
C ILE A 201 -13.79 -8.04 11.01
N HIS A 202 -12.48 -8.07 11.19
CA HIS A 202 -11.76 -9.23 11.72
C HIS A 202 -12.01 -9.33 13.23
N ALA A 203 -12.96 -10.18 13.63
CA ALA A 203 -13.36 -10.33 15.04
C ALA A 203 -13.76 -11.79 15.36
N PRO A 204 -13.09 -12.44 16.31
CA PRO A 204 -11.94 -11.94 17.12
C PRO A 204 -10.71 -11.64 16.26
N ILE A 205 -10.02 -10.52 16.58
CA ILE A 205 -8.79 -10.10 15.90
C ILE A 205 -7.65 -11.11 16.11
N GLY A 206 -6.84 -11.31 15.07
CA GLY A 206 -5.62 -12.11 15.12
C GLY A 206 -5.78 -13.53 14.60
N LEU A 207 -4.67 -14.09 14.10
CA LEU A 207 -4.61 -15.48 13.66
C LEU A 207 -4.74 -16.44 14.85
N PRO A 208 -5.37 -17.62 14.70
CA PRO A 208 -5.60 -18.56 15.78
C PRO A 208 -4.33 -19.37 16.13
N ILE A 209 -3.34 -18.71 16.73
CA ILE A 209 -2.05 -19.31 17.13
C ILE A 209 -2.02 -19.81 18.57
N GLY A 210 -3.13 -19.64 19.32
CA GLY A 210 -3.27 -20.17 20.69
C GLY A 210 -2.65 -19.30 21.79
N GLY A 211 -2.20 -18.08 21.48
CA GLY A 211 -1.62 -17.15 22.47
C GLY A 211 -2.62 -16.62 23.47
N ASN A 212 -2.21 -16.51 24.76
CA ASN A 212 -3.02 -15.99 25.85
C ASN A 212 -2.39 -14.79 26.57
N MET A 213 -1.07 -14.65 26.48
CA MET A 213 -0.35 -13.51 27.07
C MET A 213 -0.43 -12.29 26.15
N PRO A 214 -0.41 -11.06 26.67
CA PRO A 214 -0.48 -9.85 25.87
C PRO A 214 0.49 -9.80 24.69
N ALA A 215 1.73 -10.25 24.87
CA ALA A 215 2.72 -10.31 23.81
C ALA A 215 2.38 -11.34 22.73
N GLU A 216 1.86 -12.51 23.10
CA GLU A 216 1.44 -13.56 22.18
C GLU A 216 0.21 -13.13 21.36
N ILE A 217 -0.76 -12.46 22.02
CA ILE A 217 -1.91 -11.86 21.36
C ILE A 217 -1.44 -10.79 20.35
N ALA A 218 -0.45 -9.97 20.70
CA ALA A 218 0.10 -8.98 19.79
C ALA A 218 0.77 -9.63 18.57
N VAL A 219 1.50 -10.74 18.73
CA VAL A 219 2.04 -11.51 17.60
C VAL A 219 0.92 -12.03 16.70
N SER A 220 -0.16 -12.58 17.28
CA SER A 220 -1.33 -13.04 16.53
C SER A 220 -1.96 -11.91 15.71
N ILE A 221 -2.20 -10.74 16.32
CA ILE A 221 -2.76 -9.54 15.68
C ILE A 221 -1.85 -9.04 14.55
N THR A 222 -0.56 -8.88 14.84
CA THR A 222 0.37 -8.34 13.85
C THR A 222 0.65 -9.32 12.71
N ALA A 223 0.59 -10.63 12.96
CA ALA A 223 0.66 -11.64 11.91
C ALA A 223 -0.55 -11.56 10.95
N GLU A 224 -1.76 -11.37 11.46
CA GLU A 224 -2.96 -11.14 10.64
C GLU A 224 -2.83 -9.84 9.84
N ILE A 225 -2.38 -8.76 10.46
CA ILE A 225 -2.11 -7.48 9.77
C ILE A 225 -1.09 -7.67 8.63
N VAL A 226 -0.01 -8.44 8.84
CA VAL A 226 0.98 -8.75 7.80
C VAL A 226 0.35 -9.57 6.68
N GLN A 227 -0.50 -10.55 7.00
CA GLN A 227 -1.24 -11.34 6.02
C GLN A 227 -2.13 -10.44 5.15
N GLU A 228 -2.93 -9.57 5.75
CA GLU A 228 -3.82 -8.66 5.02
C GLU A 228 -3.05 -7.57 4.24
N LYS A 229 -1.95 -7.05 4.80
CA LYS A 229 -1.07 -6.10 4.10
C LYS A 229 -0.48 -6.68 2.82
N ASN A 230 -0.14 -7.97 2.83
CA ASN A 230 0.48 -8.67 1.71
C ASN A 230 -0.52 -9.46 0.85
N ARG A 231 -1.82 -9.32 1.10
CA ARG A 231 -2.88 -10.00 0.36
C ARG A 231 -2.90 -9.60 -1.11
N TYR A 232 -2.60 -8.33 -1.38
CA TYR A 232 -2.54 -7.78 -2.71
C TYR A 232 -1.14 -7.25 -3.01
N SER A 233 -0.72 -7.34 -4.26
CA SER A 233 0.53 -6.75 -4.73
C SER A 233 0.38 -5.23 -4.79
N VAL A 234 1.27 -4.50 -4.11
CA VAL A 234 1.31 -3.03 -4.11
C VAL A 234 2.72 -2.52 -4.34
N SER A 235 2.83 -1.30 -4.86
CA SER A 235 4.10 -0.62 -5.10
C SER A 235 4.44 0.29 -3.92
N TYR A 236 5.54 -0.01 -3.24
CA TYR A 236 6.13 0.92 -2.27
C TYR A 236 7.11 1.86 -2.97
N ILE A 237 7.03 3.15 -2.65
CA ILE A 237 7.91 4.15 -3.23
C ILE A 237 9.19 4.21 -2.40
N ASP A 238 10.33 4.07 -3.09
CA ASP A 238 11.63 4.34 -2.51
C ASP A 238 11.80 5.86 -2.29
N GLU A 239 12.19 6.26 -1.08
CA GLU A 239 12.34 7.68 -0.71
C GLU A 239 13.34 8.43 -1.58
N ALA A 240 14.41 7.75 -2.05
CA ALA A 240 15.39 8.38 -2.93
C ALA A 240 14.80 8.64 -4.32
N VAL A 241 13.98 7.72 -4.85
CA VAL A 241 13.24 7.90 -6.10
C VAL A 241 12.25 9.06 -5.98
N GLU A 242 11.48 9.09 -4.91
CA GLU A 242 10.53 10.17 -4.66
C GLU A 242 11.21 11.55 -4.60
N ARG A 243 12.32 11.64 -3.87
CA ARG A 243 13.10 12.86 -3.76
C ARG A 243 13.61 13.34 -5.13
N ALA A 244 14.17 12.43 -5.94
CA ALA A 244 14.64 12.76 -7.28
C ALA A 244 13.52 13.32 -8.18
N VAL A 245 12.32 12.73 -8.11
CA VAL A 245 11.15 13.21 -8.86
C VAL A 245 10.67 14.57 -8.35
N ARG A 246 10.64 14.78 -7.02
CA ARG A 246 10.27 16.08 -6.43
C ARG A 246 11.24 17.20 -6.80
N GLU A 247 12.54 16.89 -6.89
CA GLU A 247 13.60 17.81 -7.32
C GLU A 247 13.60 18.10 -8.83
N LYS A 248 12.57 17.66 -9.56
CA LYS A 248 12.43 17.86 -11.02
C LYS A 248 13.60 17.30 -11.87
N LYS A 249 14.20 16.21 -11.44
CA LYS A 249 15.26 15.60 -12.25
C LYS A 249 14.69 15.01 -13.52
N GLU A 250 15.36 15.25 -14.60
CA GLU A 250 15.13 14.56 -15.86
C GLU A 250 15.89 13.24 -15.87
N GLY A 251 15.33 12.24 -16.54
CA GLY A 251 15.95 10.92 -16.61
C GLY A 251 14.96 9.85 -17.05
N VAL A 252 15.24 8.63 -16.67
CA VAL A 252 14.42 7.47 -17.03
C VAL A 252 13.97 6.75 -15.76
N MET A 253 12.67 6.59 -15.61
CA MET A 253 12.06 5.74 -14.59
C MET A 253 11.98 4.31 -15.12
N MET A 254 12.50 3.37 -14.37
CA MET A 254 12.45 1.93 -14.67
C MET A 254 11.57 1.26 -13.63
N THR A 255 10.54 0.53 -14.08
CA THR A 255 9.58 -0.15 -13.19
C THR A 255 9.47 -1.62 -13.58
N ILE A 256 9.56 -2.55 -12.61
CA ILE A 256 9.21 -3.95 -12.84
C ILE A 256 7.68 -4.04 -13.03
N ILE A 257 7.22 -4.47 -14.20
CA ILE A 257 5.79 -4.63 -14.49
C ILE A 257 5.33 -6.10 -14.48
N SER A 258 6.27 -7.03 -14.69
CA SER A 258 6.01 -8.46 -14.66
C SER A 258 7.25 -9.23 -14.24
N LYS A 259 7.05 -10.35 -13.55
CA LYS A 259 8.11 -11.29 -13.21
C LYS A 259 7.62 -12.72 -13.20
N SER A 260 8.48 -13.64 -13.55
CA SER A 260 8.31 -15.09 -13.37
C SER A 260 9.54 -15.66 -12.69
N GLY A 261 9.35 -16.68 -11.83
CA GLY A 261 10.41 -17.29 -11.05
C GLY A 261 10.86 -16.44 -9.84
N SER A 262 12.00 -16.81 -9.24
CA SER A 262 12.55 -16.10 -8.08
C SER A 262 13.22 -14.79 -8.50
N SER A 263 12.66 -13.68 -8.08
CA SER A 263 13.24 -12.35 -8.24
C SER A 263 13.33 -11.65 -6.87
N PRO A 264 14.42 -10.94 -6.58
CA PRO A 264 14.64 -10.31 -5.27
C PRO A 264 13.63 -9.19 -4.95
N ARG A 265 13.00 -8.58 -5.96
CA ARG A 265 11.97 -7.55 -5.78
C ARG A 265 10.69 -7.86 -6.56
N GLY A 266 9.56 -7.31 -6.08
CA GLY A 266 8.23 -7.50 -6.67
C GLY A 266 7.91 -6.57 -7.82
N THR A 267 6.80 -6.86 -8.51
CA THR A 267 6.15 -5.95 -9.46
C THR A 267 5.89 -4.59 -8.78
N GLY A 268 6.09 -3.49 -9.51
CA GLY A 268 5.99 -2.12 -8.99
C GLY A 268 7.29 -1.56 -8.40
N SER A 269 8.35 -2.37 -8.23
CA SER A 269 9.66 -1.87 -7.79
C SER A 269 10.24 -0.90 -8.81
N LYS A 270 10.78 0.22 -8.32
CA LYS A 270 11.24 1.32 -9.16
C LYS A 270 12.69 1.68 -8.94
N MET A 271 13.32 2.11 -10.02
CA MET A 271 14.65 2.70 -10.08
C MET A 271 14.64 3.88 -11.04
N PHE A 272 15.28 4.96 -10.69
CA PHE A 272 15.38 6.16 -11.53
C PHE A 272 16.84 6.50 -11.83
N LEU A 273 17.16 6.67 -13.10
CA LEU A 273 18.47 7.14 -13.57
C LEU A 273 18.32 8.57 -14.07
N ASP A 274 19.00 9.53 -13.43
CA ASP A 274 18.98 10.92 -13.89
C ASP A 274 19.91 11.15 -15.09
N LYS A 275 19.74 12.26 -15.80
CA LYS A 275 20.59 12.64 -16.95
C LYS A 275 22.09 12.80 -16.61
N LYS A 276 22.44 12.92 -15.32
CA LYS A 276 23.83 12.99 -14.86
C LYS A 276 24.41 11.62 -14.56
N GLY A 277 23.64 10.54 -14.81
CA GLY A 277 24.04 9.16 -14.56
C GLY A 277 23.93 8.73 -13.10
N LYS A 278 23.27 9.52 -12.22
CA LYS A 278 23.03 9.13 -10.84
C LYS A 278 21.80 8.28 -10.71
N LEU A 279 21.95 7.14 -9.99
CA LEU A 279 20.91 6.16 -9.73
C LEU A 279 20.22 6.43 -8.40
N TYR A 280 18.90 6.22 -8.37
CA TYR A 280 18.03 6.33 -7.20
C TYR A 280 17.11 5.10 -7.14
N GLY A 281 16.98 4.49 -5.96
CA GLY A 281 16.19 3.27 -5.76
C GLY A 281 16.85 2.02 -6.35
N SER A 282 16.07 0.94 -6.48
CA SER A 282 16.54 -0.34 -7.00
C SER A 282 15.37 -1.19 -7.49
N ILE A 283 15.60 -1.95 -8.56
CA ILE A 283 14.68 -2.97 -9.07
C ILE A 283 15.10 -4.40 -8.69
N GLY A 284 15.98 -4.53 -7.70
CA GLY A 284 16.36 -5.83 -7.11
C GLY A 284 17.82 -6.22 -7.27
N GLY A 285 18.65 -5.36 -7.86
CA GLY A 285 20.08 -5.61 -8.02
C GLY A 285 20.44 -6.63 -9.10
N GLY A 286 21.71 -6.98 -9.15
CA GLY A 286 22.24 -8.02 -10.05
C GLY A 286 22.18 -7.67 -11.53
N ASN A 287 22.08 -8.71 -12.36
CA ASN A 287 22.19 -8.57 -13.81
C ASN A 287 21.05 -7.75 -14.46
N VAL A 288 19.81 -7.87 -13.94
CA VAL A 288 18.66 -7.11 -14.45
C VAL A 288 18.87 -5.63 -14.29
N GLU A 289 19.25 -5.19 -13.09
CA GLU A 289 19.51 -3.79 -12.78
C GLU A 289 20.65 -3.23 -13.64
N PHE A 290 21.75 -3.99 -13.77
CA PHE A 290 22.87 -3.61 -14.59
C PHE A 290 22.50 -3.47 -16.09
N GLN A 291 21.72 -4.40 -16.64
CA GLN A 291 21.26 -4.31 -18.03
C GLN A 291 20.26 -3.17 -18.23
N ALA A 292 19.33 -2.98 -17.28
CA ALA A 292 18.38 -1.88 -17.34
C ALA A 292 19.09 -0.50 -17.27
N MET A 293 20.12 -0.36 -16.45
CA MET A 293 20.94 0.85 -16.41
C MET A 293 21.69 1.13 -17.72
N LYS A 294 22.14 0.10 -18.40
CA LYS A 294 22.79 0.28 -19.73
C LYS A 294 21.79 0.69 -20.80
N HIS A 295 20.57 0.15 -20.74
CA HIS A 295 19.52 0.45 -21.72
C HIS A 295 18.89 1.82 -21.51
N ALA A 296 18.75 2.26 -20.25
CA ALA A 296 18.04 3.50 -19.91
C ALA A 296 18.49 4.77 -20.69
N PRO A 297 19.79 5.01 -20.98
CA PRO A 297 20.21 6.17 -21.79
C PRO A 297 19.75 6.12 -23.25
N GLU A 298 19.41 4.92 -23.76
CA GLU A 298 18.97 4.70 -25.14
C GLU A 298 17.46 4.86 -25.29
N ALA A 299 16.72 4.83 -24.17
CA ALA A 299 15.27 4.97 -24.15
C ALA A 299 14.84 6.37 -24.62
N THR A 300 14.01 6.45 -25.64
CA THR A 300 13.51 7.72 -26.23
C THR A 300 12.05 7.98 -25.91
N ASP A 301 11.31 6.92 -25.55
CA ASP A 301 9.88 6.93 -25.26
C ASP A 301 9.54 5.87 -24.21
N THR A 302 8.24 5.66 -23.96
CA THR A 302 7.74 4.58 -23.12
C THR A 302 7.95 3.24 -23.82
N GLU A 303 8.76 2.36 -23.23
CA GLU A 303 9.04 1.05 -23.78
C GLU A 303 9.12 -0.05 -22.73
N ILE A 304 8.96 -1.30 -23.14
CA ILE A 304 9.05 -2.47 -22.29
C ILE A 304 10.16 -3.37 -22.79
N VAL A 305 11.09 -3.72 -21.91
CA VAL A 305 12.21 -4.60 -22.19
C VAL A 305 12.13 -5.86 -21.32
N LYS A 306 12.30 -7.03 -21.96
CA LYS A 306 12.30 -8.34 -21.28
C LYS A 306 13.74 -8.76 -20.98
N TYR A 307 13.99 -9.08 -19.70
CA TYR A 307 15.28 -9.59 -19.23
C TYR A 307 15.15 -11.02 -18.72
N ASN A 308 16.03 -11.91 -19.17
CA ASN A 308 16.14 -13.28 -18.68
C ASN A 308 17.12 -13.32 -17.50
N LEU A 309 16.70 -13.93 -16.40
CA LEU A 309 17.52 -14.14 -15.18
C LEU A 309 18.44 -15.37 -15.29
N SER A 310 18.33 -16.17 -16.37
CA SER A 310 19.21 -17.30 -16.63
C SER A 310 20.61 -16.81 -17.00
N ASN A 311 21.64 -17.35 -16.33
CA ASN A 311 23.05 -17.07 -16.56
C ASN A 311 23.47 -17.40 -18.02
N ALA A 312 23.41 -16.39 -18.90
CA ALA A 312 24.17 -16.41 -20.15
C ALA A 312 25.42 -15.55 -19.96
N GLY A 313 26.48 -16.10 -19.36
CA GLY A 313 27.78 -15.42 -19.26
C GLY A 313 28.57 -15.84 -18.02
N GLY A 314 29.30 -16.93 -18.16
CA GLY A 314 30.43 -17.45 -17.41
C GLY A 314 30.86 -16.74 -16.10
N ALA A 315 30.46 -17.28 -14.96
CA ALA A 315 31.25 -17.52 -13.76
C ALA A 315 30.31 -18.20 -12.74
N ASN A 316 30.72 -19.36 -12.26
CA ASN A 316 30.04 -20.17 -11.24
C ASN A 316 29.81 -19.38 -9.91
N LEU A 317 28.74 -18.64 -9.81
CA LEU A 317 28.14 -18.19 -8.58
C LEU A 317 26.75 -18.80 -8.51
N GLY A 318 26.60 -19.92 -7.80
CA GLY A 318 25.46 -20.81 -7.67
C GLY A 318 24.08 -20.22 -7.41
N MET A 319 23.64 -19.26 -8.18
CA MET A 319 22.25 -18.78 -8.21
C MET A 319 21.49 -19.47 -9.32
N ILE A 320 20.81 -20.55 -8.97
CA ILE A 320 19.81 -21.24 -9.80
C ILE A 320 18.49 -20.44 -9.75
N CYS A 321 18.48 -19.25 -10.32
CA CYS A 321 17.24 -18.47 -10.46
C CYS A 321 16.96 -18.33 -11.95
N GLY A 322 16.28 -19.32 -12.54
CA GLY A 322 15.66 -19.18 -13.87
C GLY A 322 14.37 -18.36 -13.72
N GLY A 323 14.31 -17.20 -14.37
CA GLY A 323 13.12 -16.35 -14.38
C GLY A 323 13.20 -15.30 -15.47
N GLN A 324 12.08 -14.62 -15.72
CA GLN A 324 11.99 -13.48 -16.63
C GLN A 324 11.46 -12.28 -15.86
N VAL A 325 11.94 -11.08 -16.21
CA VAL A 325 11.49 -9.81 -15.68
C VAL A 325 11.21 -8.87 -16.85
N GLU A 326 10.05 -8.23 -16.85
CA GLU A 326 9.71 -7.15 -17.77
C GLU A 326 9.85 -5.82 -17.07
N VAL A 327 10.65 -4.94 -17.65
CA VAL A 327 10.90 -3.60 -17.12
C VAL A 327 10.30 -2.57 -18.07
N LEU A 328 9.45 -1.72 -17.52
CA LEU A 328 8.89 -0.55 -18.19
C LEU A 328 9.88 0.61 -18.02
N PHE A 329 10.24 1.25 -19.11
CA PHE A 329 11.03 2.46 -19.17
C PHE A 329 10.11 3.64 -19.50
N GLU A 330 10.15 4.68 -18.70
CA GLU A 330 9.40 5.93 -18.90
C GLU A 330 10.38 7.10 -18.91
N VAL A 331 10.51 7.78 -20.04
CA VAL A 331 11.37 8.96 -20.17
C VAL A 331 10.69 10.15 -19.51
N MET A 332 11.31 10.67 -18.46
CA MET A 332 10.86 11.85 -17.73
C MET A 332 11.57 13.09 -18.24
N LYS A 333 10.85 13.90 -19.02
CA LYS A 333 11.31 15.21 -19.52
C LYS A 333 10.90 16.31 -18.54
N GLU A 334 11.61 17.42 -18.57
CA GLU A 334 11.19 18.62 -17.83
C GLU A 334 9.80 19.05 -18.32
N LEU A 335 8.85 19.10 -17.43
CA LEU A 335 7.56 19.73 -17.73
C LEU A 335 7.83 21.25 -17.67
N SER A 336 7.79 21.87 -18.83
CA SER A 336 7.76 23.33 -19.02
C SER A 336 6.63 23.98 -18.23
#